data_cfc16fd165f530de95b6d260fecd7393
#
_entry.id   cfc16fd165f530de95b6d260fecd7393
#
_cell.length_a   1.000
_cell.length_b   1.000
_cell.length_c   1.000
_cell.angle_alpha   90.00
_cell.angle_beta   90.00
_cell.angle_gamma   90.00
#
_symmetry.space_group_name_H-M   'P 1'
#
loop_
_entity.id
_entity.type
_entity.pdbx_description
1 polymer ?
#
loop_
_entity_poly.entity_id
_entity_poly.type
_entity_poly.pdbx_seq_one_letter_code
_entity_poly.pdbx_strand_id
1 'polypeptide(L)'
;MNENIHNGVAKAHFNIAEGYDKKYREETDEEKKKINRIVAAQNYFYSAINVIEAVFAKELKQHSFNHENRYRKLIENQNLFSGEVTNLFIKVDRNEGNKVAYRGENGQMYEDIKKLAGLLAGII
;
A
#
# COMPACT_ATOMS: atom_id res chain seq x y z
N MET A 1 -5.46 -11.13 14.14
CA MET A 1 -4.24 -11.36 13.35
C MET A 1 -3.10 -10.60 14.01
N ASN A 2 -1.96 -11.25 14.24
CA ASN A 2 -0.85 -10.62 14.93
C ASN A 2 0.13 -9.94 13.97
N GLU A 3 1.10 -9.24 14.54
CA GLU A 3 2.12 -8.51 13.78
C GLU A 3 2.84 -9.41 12.76
N ASN A 4 3.23 -10.61 13.17
CA ASN A 4 3.99 -11.51 12.29
C ASN A 4 3.17 -11.96 11.08
N ILE A 5 1.88 -12.20 11.27
CA ILE A 5 1.00 -12.60 10.17
C ILE A 5 0.82 -11.41 9.21
N HIS A 6 0.58 -10.22 9.73
CA HIS A 6 0.49 -9.02 8.90
C HIS A 6 1.77 -8.78 8.10
N ASN A 7 2.93 -8.93 8.73
CA ASN A 7 4.21 -8.78 8.04
C ASN A 7 4.39 -9.82 6.94
N GLY A 8 4.01 -11.07 7.20
CA GLY A 8 4.07 -12.13 6.19
C GLY A 8 3.17 -11.86 5.00
N VAL A 9 1.95 -11.42 5.26
CA VAL A 9 0.99 -11.07 4.19
C VAL A 9 1.52 -9.86 3.40
N ALA A 10 2.06 -8.86 4.09
CA ALA A 10 2.64 -7.69 3.43
C ALA A 10 3.76 -8.06 2.48
N LYS A 11 4.67 -8.93 2.93
CA LYS A 11 5.80 -9.39 2.10
C LYS A 11 5.31 -10.17 0.88
N ALA A 12 4.31 -11.03 1.06
CA ALA A 12 3.75 -11.81 -0.04
C ALA A 12 3.14 -10.88 -1.11
N HIS A 13 2.32 -9.91 -0.70
CA HIS A 13 1.74 -8.95 -1.63
C HIS A 13 2.81 -8.08 -2.29
N PHE A 14 3.83 -7.67 -1.56
CA PHE A 14 4.90 -6.86 -2.12
C PHE A 14 5.64 -7.62 -3.22
N ASN A 15 5.95 -8.90 -2.99
CA ASN A 15 6.64 -9.72 -3.98
C ASN A 15 5.79 -9.93 -5.24
N ILE A 16 4.48 -10.12 -5.08
CA ILE A 16 3.57 -10.22 -6.22
C ILE A 16 3.57 -8.92 -7.01
N ALA A 17 3.47 -7.79 -6.30
CA ALA A 17 3.47 -6.47 -6.92
C ALA A 17 4.75 -6.21 -7.72
N GLU A 18 5.91 -6.56 -7.15
CA GLU A 18 7.19 -6.38 -7.83
C GLU A 18 7.27 -7.19 -9.13
N GLY A 19 6.73 -8.41 -9.11
CA GLY A 19 6.68 -9.24 -10.31
C GLY A 19 5.80 -8.62 -11.39
N TYR A 20 4.65 -8.08 -11.03
CA TYR A 20 3.75 -7.44 -12.00
C TYR A 20 4.27 -6.06 -12.44
N ASP A 21 4.98 -5.34 -11.56
CA ASP A 21 5.64 -4.09 -11.94
C ASP A 21 6.69 -4.35 -13.02
N LYS A 22 7.47 -5.41 -12.88
CA LYS A 22 8.45 -5.79 -13.89
C LYS A 22 7.76 -6.09 -15.23
N LYS A 23 6.69 -6.88 -15.20
CA LYS A 23 5.91 -7.17 -16.40
C LYS A 23 5.35 -5.89 -17.03
N TYR A 24 4.85 -4.97 -16.21
CA TYR A 24 4.34 -3.68 -16.66
C TYR A 24 5.42 -2.88 -17.40
N ARG A 25 6.62 -2.82 -16.82
CA ARG A 25 7.71 -2.04 -17.42
C ARG A 25 8.23 -2.64 -18.73
N GLU A 26 8.15 -3.97 -18.87
CA GLU A 26 8.67 -4.69 -20.03
C GLU A 26 7.63 -4.90 -21.14
N GLU A 27 6.35 -4.76 -20.84
CA GLU A 27 5.25 -5.04 -21.77
C GLU A 27 5.09 -3.91 -22.78
N THR A 28 4.88 -4.26 -24.04
CA THR A 28 4.66 -3.30 -25.12
C THR A 28 3.19 -3.20 -25.53
N ASP A 29 2.38 -4.24 -25.30
CA ASP A 29 0.96 -4.22 -25.58
C ASP A 29 0.24 -3.35 -24.52
N GLU A 30 -0.48 -2.33 -24.97
CA GLU A 30 -1.08 -1.34 -24.07
C GLU A 30 -2.11 -1.95 -23.13
N GLU A 31 -2.92 -2.88 -23.60
CA GLU A 31 -3.92 -3.52 -22.75
C GLU A 31 -3.29 -4.40 -21.68
N LYS A 32 -2.32 -5.22 -22.07
CA LYS A 32 -1.58 -6.07 -21.12
C LYS A 32 -0.80 -5.23 -20.12
N LYS A 33 -0.21 -4.14 -20.60
CA LYS A 33 0.52 -3.20 -19.76
C LYS A 33 -0.38 -2.62 -18.68
N LYS A 34 -1.58 -2.18 -19.05
CA LYS A 34 -2.57 -1.65 -18.12
C LYS A 34 -3.00 -2.70 -17.09
N ILE A 35 -3.26 -3.94 -17.54
CA ILE A 35 -3.64 -5.02 -16.63
C ILE A 35 -2.53 -5.27 -15.60
N ASN A 36 -1.29 -5.35 -16.05
CA ASN A 36 -0.15 -5.58 -15.15
C ASN A 36 0.00 -4.45 -14.13
N ARG A 37 -0.20 -3.20 -14.56
CA ARG A 37 -0.13 -2.04 -13.68
C ARG A 37 -1.22 -2.08 -12.60
N ILE A 38 -2.45 -2.43 -12.98
CA ILE A 38 -3.57 -2.52 -12.04
C ILE A 38 -3.30 -3.61 -10.98
N VAL A 39 -2.85 -4.79 -11.40
CA VAL A 39 -2.55 -5.87 -10.47
C VAL A 39 -1.40 -5.48 -9.54
N ALA A 40 -0.36 -4.87 -10.08
CA ALA A 40 0.74 -4.38 -9.27
C ALA A 40 0.26 -3.37 -8.23
N ALA A 41 -0.55 -2.39 -8.65
CA ALA A 41 -1.08 -1.35 -7.75
C ALA A 41 -1.89 -1.95 -6.61
N GLN A 42 -2.77 -2.90 -6.91
CA GLN A 42 -3.58 -3.56 -5.88
C GLN A 42 -2.71 -4.25 -4.84
N ASN A 43 -1.70 -4.98 -5.30
CA ASN A 43 -0.82 -5.72 -4.40
C ASN A 43 0.10 -4.79 -3.61
N TYR A 44 0.61 -3.72 -4.20
CA TYR A 44 1.36 -2.71 -3.46
C TYR A 44 0.49 -2.09 -2.35
N PHE A 45 -0.76 -1.78 -2.67
CA PHE A 45 -1.66 -1.18 -1.68
C PHE A 45 -1.97 -2.14 -0.53
N TYR A 46 -2.27 -3.40 -0.84
CA TYR A 46 -2.51 -4.41 0.19
C TYR A 46 -1.27 -4.66 1.04
N SER A 47 -0.08 -4.63 0.44
CA SER A 47 1.17 -4.71 1.18
C SER A 47 1.28 -3.54 2.17
N ALA A 48 1.04 -2.33 1.70
CA ALA A 48 1.11 -1.12 2.53
C ALA A 48 0.14 -1.20 3.72
N ILE A 49 -1.11 -1.59 3.45
CA ILE A 49 -2.12 -1.74 4.51
C ILE A 49 -1.66 -2.73 5.58
N ASN A 50 -1.10 -3.86 5.17
CA ASN A 50 -0.68 -4.89 6.12
C ASN A 50 0.50 -4.44 6.97
N VAL A 51 1.43 -3.67 6.41
CA VAL A 51 2.51 -3.09 7.23
C VAL A 51 1.94 -2.13 8.28
N ILE A 52 1.01 -1.28 7.88
CA ILE A 52 0.35 -0.35 8.80
C ILE A 52 -0.35 -1.11 9.93
N GLU A 53 -1.10 -2.16 9.60
CA GLU A 53 -1.78 -2.97 10.60
C GLU A 53 -0.80 -3.72 11.50
N ALA A 54 0.34 -4.15 10.97
CA ALA A 54 1.40 -4.77 11.79
C ALA A 54 1.93 -3.79 12.84
N VAL A 55 2.15 -2.53 12.44
CA VAL A 55 2.61 -1.48 13.36
C VAL A 55 1.54 -1.20 14.42
N PHE A 56 0.27 -1.11 14.02
CA PHE A 56 -0.82 -0.91 14.98
C PHE A 56 -0.91 -2.07 15.98
N ALA A 57 -0.78 -3.31 15.50
CA ALA A 57 -0.81 -4.48 16.37
C ALA A 57 0.33 -4.45 17.39
N LYS A 58 1.52 -4.07 16.94
CA LYS A 58 2.70 -4.01 17.79
C LYS A 58 2.64 -2.86 18.79
N GLU A 59 2.36 -1.65 18.32
CA GLU A 59 2.49 -0.43 19.12
C GLU A 59 1.21 -0.08 19.90
N LEU A 60 0.04 -0.34 19.33
CA LEU A 60 -1.24 0.02 19.93
C LEU A 60 -2.00 -1.17 20.51
N LYS A 61 -1.57 -2.39 20.21
CA LYS A 61 -2.27 -3.63 20.56
C LYS A 61 -3.70 -3.63 20.02
N GLN A 62 -3.90 -3.04 18.84
CA GLN A 62 -5.20 -2.87 18.21
C GLN A 62 -5.11 -3.18 16.73
N HIS A 63 -6.27 -3.51 16.14
CA HIS A 63 -6.43 -3.67 14.70
C HIS A 63 -7.50 -2.70 14.22
N SER A 64 -7.39 -2.28 12.96
CA SER A 64 -8.45 -1.52 12.33
C SER A 64 -9.57 -2.45 11.91
N PHE A 65 -10.82 -2.02 12.05
CA PHE A 65 -11.95 -2.83 11.61
C PHE A 65 -12.52 -2.39 10.26
N ASN A 66 -12.05 -1.26 9.73
CA ASN A 66 -12.35 -0.83 8.36
C ASN A 66 -11.33 0.25 7.97
N HIS A 67 -11.40 0.71 6.71
CA HIS A 67 -10.42 1.65 6.23
C HIS A 67 -10.57 3.06 6.85
N GLU A 68 -11.77 3.47 7.22
CA GLU A 68 -12.00 4.73 7.92
C GLU A 68 -11.37 4.72 9.30
N ASN A 69 -11.50 3.62 10.02
CA ASN A 69 -10.86 3.43 11.33
C ASN A 69 -9.34 3.44 11.19
N ARG A 70 -8.80 2.81 10.13
CA ARG A 70 -7.35 2.81 9.86
C ARG A 70 -6.85 4.24 9.64
N TYR A 71 -7.55 5.01 8.81
CA TYR A 71 -7.19 6.40 8.56
C TYR A 71 -7.15 7.20 9.85
N ARG A 72 -8.18 7.06 10.68
CA ARG A 72 -8.28 7.79 11.95
C ARG A 72 -7.15 7.41 12.91
N LYS A 73 -6.84 6.11 13.03
CA LYS A 73 -5.74 5.65 13.88
C LYS A 73 -4.40 6.22 13.42
N LEU A 74 -4.18 6.27 12.10
CA LEU A 74 -2.94 6.81 11.56
C LEU A 74 -2.81 8.30 11.88
N ILE A 75 -3.88 9.06 11.71
CA ILE A 75 -3.88 10.50 11.99
C ILE A 75 -3.64 10.74 13.49
N GLU A 76 -4.25 9.96 14.37
CA GLU A 76 -4.10 10.11 15.82
C GLU A 76 -2.73 9.65 16.33
N ASN A 77 -2.01 8.86 15.54
CA ASN A 77 -0.73 8.26 15.93
C ASN A 77 0.34 8.50 14.87
N GLN A 78 0.45 9.74 14.39
CA GLN A 78 1.37 10.10 13.31
C GLN A 78 2.84 9.81 13.66
N ASN A 79 3.17 9.79 14.93
CA ASN A 79 4.53 9.49 15.41
C ASN A 79 4.98 8.06 15.11
N LEU A 80 4.06 7.16 14.75
CA LEU A 80 4.40 5.77 14.43
C LEU A 80 5.03 5.64 13.04
N PHE A 81 4.84 6.62 12.18
CA PHE A 81 5.34 6.60 10.81
C PHE A 81 6.06 7.91 10.49
N SER A 82 6.89 7.89 9.43
CA SER A 82 7.51 9.13 8.94
C SER A 82 6.45 10.06 8.38
N GLY A 83 6.77 11.36 8.33
CA GLY A 83 5.89 12.34 7.68
C GLY A 83 5.62 12.02 6.22
N GLU A 84 6.62 11.47 5.52
CA GLU A 84 6.48 11.08 4.11
C GLU A 84 5.46 9.95 3.96
N VAL A 85 5.53 8.91 4.80
CA VAL A 85 4.57 7.80 4.77
C VAL A 85 3.16 8.31 5.08
N THR A 86 3.01 9.11 6.12
CA THR A 86 1.71 9.66 6.50
C THR A 86 1.09 10.48 5.36
N ASN A 87 1.87 11.37 4.76
CA ASN A 87 1.38 12.22 3.68
C ASN A 87 1.02 11.43 2.43
N LEU A 88 1.83 10.43 2.07
CA LEU A 88 1.52 9.56 0.94
C LEU A 88 0.27 8.73 1.18
N PHE A 89 0.12 8.19 2.39
CA PHE A 89 -1.08 7.41 2.72
C PHE A 89 -2.34 8.27 2.60
N ILE A 90 -2.32 9.48 3.15
CA ILE A 90 -3.46 10.41 3.05
C ILE A 90 -3.79 10.69 1.59
N LYS A 91 -2.78 10.96 0.78
CA LYS A 91 -2.95 11.25 -0.64
C LYS A 91 -3.61 10.08 -1.37
N VAL A 92 -3.08 8.87 -1.17
CA VAL A 92 -3.61 7.66 -1.80
C VAL A 92 -5.02 7.35 -1.33
N ASP A 93 -5.25 7.41 -0.02
CA ASP A 93 -6.52 7.00 0.58
C ASP A 93 -7.63 8.01 0.36
N ARG A 94 -7.32 9.31 0.41
CA ARG A 94 -8.33 10.38 0.44
C ARG A 94 -8.39 11.25 -0.80
N ASN A 95 -7.24 11.71 -1.27
CA ASN A 95 -7.20 12.78 -2.28
C ASN A 95 -7.28 12.26 -3.71
N GLU A 96 -6.84 11.05 -3.95
CA GLU A 96 -6.83 10.47 -5.30
C GLU A 96 -8.01 9.55 -5.57
N GLY A 97 -8.84 9.31 -4.56
CA GLY A 97 -10.01 8.44 -4.69
C GLY A 97 -9.61 6.96 -4.65
N ASN A 98 -10.09 6.25 -3.63
CA ASN A 98 -9.67 4.88 -3.33
C ASN A 98 -9.71 3.95 -4.53
N LYS A 99 -10.83 3.94 -5.25
CA LYS A 99 -11.02 2.98 -6.33
C LYS A 99 -10.04 3.19 -7.47
N VAL A 100 -9.78 4.45 -7.81
CA VAL A 100 -8.86 4.80 -8.89
C VAL A 100 -7.42 4.60 -8.43
N ALA A 101 -7.10 5.04 -7.21
CA ALA A 101 -5.75 5.00 -6.68
C ALA A 101 -5.19 3.58 -6.67
N TYR A 102 -5.88 2.64 -6.01
CA TYR A 102 -5.30 1.31 -5.91
C TYR A 102 -5.63 0.39 -7.08
N ARG A 103 -6.37 0.86 -8.09
CA ARG A 103 -6.44 0.20 -9.39
C ARG A 103 -5.29 0.61 -10.29
N GLY A 104 -4.60 1.69 -9.93
CA GLY A 104 -3.49 2.18 -10.72
C GLY A 104 -3.88 2.72 -12.09
N GLU A 105 -5.10 3.26 -12.23
CA GLU A 105 -5.60 3.74 -13.51
C GLU A 105 -4.87 4.97 -14.03
N ASN A 106 -4.26 5.74 -13.12
CA ASN A 106 -3.47 6.93 -13.45
C ASN A 106 -2.00 6.64 -13.12
N GLY A 107 -1.10 6.96 -14.03
CA GLY A 107 0.34 6.69 -13.85
C GLY A 107 0.92 7.33 -12.61
N GLN A 108 0.52 8.58 -12.28
CA GLN A 108 1.01 9.24 -11.07
C GLN A 108 0.48 8.54 -9.80
N MET A 109 -0.76 8.13 -9.82
CA MET A 109 -1.36 7.40 -8.70
C MET A 109 -0.66 6.06 -8.50
N TYR A 110 -0.28 5.39 -9.57
CA TYR A 110 0.49 4.16 -9.48
C TYR A 110 1.84 4.40 -8.82
N GLU A 111 2.56 5.43 -9.23
CA GLU A 111 3.86 5.76 -8.65
C GLU A 111 3.74 6.11 -7.17
N ASP A 112 2.69 6.80 -6.77
CA ASP A 112 2.44 7.13 -5.36
C ASP A 112 2.20 5.87 -4.53
N ILE A 113 1.39 4.94 -5.03
CA ILE A 113 1.11 3.67 -4.35
C ILE A 113 2.39 2.83 -4.23
N LYS A 114 3.16 2.73 -5.30
CA LYS A 114 4.41 2.00 -5.33
C LYS A 114 5.41 2.59 -4.33
N LYS A 115 5.53 3.90 -4.29
CA LYS A 115 6.42 4.59 -3.36
C LYS A 115 6.01 4.34 -1.91
N LEU A 116 4.71 4.44 -1.62
CA LEU A 116 4.18 4.17 -0.29
C LEU A 116 4.53 2.76 0.17
N ALA A 117 4.25 1.78 -0.68
CA ALA A 117 4.55 0.38 -0.37
C ALA A 117 6.05 0.16 -0.15
N GLY A 118 6.90 0.77 -0.98
CA GLY A 118 8.35 0.65 -0.85
C GLY A 118 8.88 1.22 0.46
N LEU A 119 8.36 2.39 0.87
CA LEU A 119 8.74 3.00 2.15
C LEU A 119 8.32 2.12 3.32
N LEU A 120 7.11 1.59 3.28
CA LEU A 120 6.60 0.72 4.35
C LEU A 120 7.32 -0.64 4.38
N ALA A 121 7.67 -1.19 3.21
CA ALA A 121 8.44 -2.44 3.15
C ALA A 121 9.79 -2.31 3.87
N GLY A 122 10.37 -1.14 3.90
CA GLY A 122 11.62 -0.88 4.61
C GLY A 122 11.49 -0.94 6.13
N ILE A 123 10.27 -0.93 6.68
CA ILE A 123 10.02 -0.99 8.12
C ILE A 123 10.06 -2.44 8.65
N ILE A 124 9.76 -3.42 7.81
CA ILE A 124 9.64 -4.82 8.22
C ILE A 124 10.82 -5.71 7.82
#